data_c00ccebfa6a19b4115d8ead3806c45a1
#
_entry.id   c00ccebfa6a19b4115d8ead3806c45a1
#
_cell.length_a   1.000
_cell.length_b   1.000
_cell.length_c   1.000
_cell.angle_alpha   90.00
_cell.angle_beta   90.00
_cell.angle_gamma   90.00
#
_symmetry.space_group_name_H-M   'P 1'
#
loop_
_entity.id
_entity.type
_entity.pdbx_description
1 polymer ?
#
loop_
_entity_poly.entity_id
_entity_poly.type
_entity_poly.pdbx_seq_one_letter_code
_entity_poly.pdbx_strand_id
1 'polypeptide(L)'
;LILWTVREGGLLQEAVDYCRRRGLEFYAVNANNPDEQPATLSTPCRKVCADMYIDDCNVGTLPDWGAIYEMVHNHWSYDEYRHQLHESRYGENHKTSFWKRLTGNK
;
A
#
# COMPACT_ATOMS: atom_id res chain seq x y z
N LEU A 1 -5.46 6.81 6.81
CA LEU A 1 -4.82 7.13 5.54
C LEU A 1 -4.35 8.56 5.54
N ILE A 2 -3.11 8.78 5.08
CA ILE A 2 -2.51 10.11 4.93
C ILE A 2 -2.34 10.39 3.44
N LEU A 3 -2.77 11.57 2.99
CA LEU A 3 -2.45 12.06 1.64
C LEU A 3 -1.13 12.81 1.69
N TRP A 4 -0.18 12.38 0.87
CA TRP A 4 1.13 13.04 0.73
C TRP A 4 1.37 13.39 -0.73
N THR A 5 1.41 14.68 -1.04
CA THR A 5 1.42 15.16 -2.41
C THR A 5 2.23 16.46 -2.55
N VAL A 6 2.75 16.70 -3.75
CA VAL A 6 3.39 17.96 -4.08
C VAL A 6 2.39 19.09 -4.37
N ARG A 7 1.09 18.75 -4.47
CA ARG A 7 0.05 19.76 -4.65
C ARG A 7 -0.08 20.65 -3.43
N GLU A 8 -0.36 21.92 -3.65
CA GLU A 8 -0.54 22.94 -2.61
C GLU A 8 -1.75 23.82 -2.95
N GLY A 9 -2.24 24.56 -1.95
CA GLY A 9 -3.29 25.56 -2.13
C GLY A 9 -4.57 24.99 -2.73
N GLY A 10 -5.10 25.67 -3.74
CA GLY A 10 -6.37 25.28 -4.38
C GLY A 10 -6.34 23.91 -5.04
N LEU A 11 -5.22 23.53 -5.65
CA LEU A 11 -5.06 22.20 -6.27
C LEU A 11 -5.09 21.09 -5.23
N LEU A 12 -4.52 21.34 -4.07
CA LEU A 12 -4.57 20.38 -2.96
C LEU A 12 -6.00 20.25 -2.43
N GLN A 13 -6.69 21.36 -2.25
CA GLN A 13 -8.08 21.37 -1.79
C GLN A 13 -9.00 20.64 -2.76
N GLU A 14 -8.81 20.82 -4.07
CA GLU A 14 -9.54 20.07 -5.10
C GLU A 14 -9.37 18.56 -4.94
N ALA A 15 -8.13 18.11 -4.72
CA ALA A 15 -7.85 16.69 -4.54
C ALA A 15 -8.52 16.12 -3.27
N VAL A 16 -8.47 16.85 -2.18
CA VAL A 16 -9.12 16.47 -0.91
C VAL A 16 -10.64 16.40 -1.10
N ASP A 17 -11.23 17.41 -1.72
CA ASP A 17 -12.69 17.47 -1.95
C ASP A 17 -13.14 16.36 -2.91
N TYR A 18 -12.36 16.07 -3.93
CA TYR A 18 -12.62 14.96 -4.85
C TYR A 18 -12.72 13.62 -4.11
N CYS A 19 -11.78 13.36 -3.22
CA CYS A 19 -11.78 12.14 -2.42
C CYS A 19 -12.94 12.12 -1.41
N ARG A 20 -13.20 13.25 -0.76
CA ARG A 20 -14.30 13.37 0.21
C ARG A 20 -15.66 13.08 -0.44
N ARG A 21 -15.90 13.60 -1.63
CA ARG A 21 -17.14 13.32 -2.37
C ARG A 21 -17.34 11.84 -2.71
N ARG A 22 -16.27 11.06 -2.68
CA ARG A 22 -16.27 9.61 -2.92
C ARG A 22 -16.20 8.79 -1.63
N GLY A 23 -16.40 9.46 -0.49
CA GLY A 23 -16.43 8.79 0.81
C GLY A 23 -15.05 8.53 1.43
N LEU A 24 -13.99 9.14 0.89
CA LEU A 24 -12.64 8.99 1.42
C LEU A 24 -12.20 10.26 2.14
N GLU A 25 -11.99 10.16 3.45
CA GLU A 25 -11.43 11.23 4.26
C GLU A 25 -10.04 10.84 4.77
N PHE A 26 -9.12 11.81 4.77
CA PHE A 26 -7.76 11.57 5.20
C PHE A 26 -7.59 11.94 6.68
N TYR A 27 -6.78 11.13 7.37
CA TYR A 27 -6.35 11.42 8.74
C TYR A 27 -5.51 12.70 8.81
N ALA A 28 -4.61 12.86 7.83
CA ALA A 28 -3.78 14.05 7.68
C ALA A 28 -3.46 14.27 6.20
N VAL A 29 -3.08 15.49 5.87
CA VAL A 29 -2.72 15.89 4.50
C VAL A 29 -1.36 16.59 4.57
N ASN A 30 -0.36 16.02 3.89
CA ASN A 30 1.02 16.52 3.88
C ASN A 30 1.62 16.70 5.29
N ALA A 31 1.17 15.87 6.23
CA ALA A 31 1.62 15.89 7.62
C ALA A 31 1.45 14.50 8.22
N ASN A 32 2.19 14.19 9.29
CA ASN A 32 2.07 12.90 9.97
C ASN A 32 0.80 12.79 10.82
N ASN A 33 0.28 13.90 11.28
CA ASN A 33 -0.94 13.95 12.09
C ASN A 33 -1.67 15.28 11.85
N PRO A 34 -2.96 15.40 12.28
CA PRO A 34 -3.77 16.59 12.02
C PRO A 34 -3.24 17.87 12.67
N ASP A 35 -2.48 17.76 13.75
CA ASP A 35 -1.98 18.91 14.50
C ASP A 35 -0.65 19.45 13.98
N GLU A 36 0.00 18.70 13.10
CA GLU A 36 1.27 19.11 12.49
C GLU A 36 1.03 20.07 11.33
N GLN A 37 1.92 21.05 11.17
CA GLN A 37 1.85 21.96 10.02
C GLN A 37 2.10 21.18 8.73
N PRO A 38 1.23 21.32 7.70
CA PRO A 38 1.42 20.64 6.43
C PRO A 38 2.75 21.00 5.76
N ALA A 39 3.43 19.99 5.23
CA ALA A 39 4.64 20.21 4.45
C ALA A 39 4.30 20.92 3.14
N THR A 40 5.17 21.83 2.71
CA THR A 40 5.12 22.52 1.43
C THR A 40 6.46 22.38 0.72
N LEU A 41 6.54 22.81 -0.53
CA LEU A 41 7.81 22.83 -1.27
C LEU A 41 8.84 23.77 -0.63
N SER A 42 8.38 24.83 0.02
CA SER A 42 9.24 25.80 0.73
C SER A 42 9.55 25.38 2.18
N THR A 43 8.69 24.57 2.79
CA THR A 43 8.86 24.06 4.16
C THR A 43 8.68 22.54 4.18
N PRO A 44 9.57 21.79 3.52
CA PRO A 44 9.43 20.32 3.47
C PRO A 44 9.68 19.73 4.85
N CYS A 45 8.91 18.70 5.18
CA CYS A 45 9.13 17.96 6.39
C CYS A 45 9.82 16.61 6.08
N ARG A 46 10.12 15.84 7.11
CA ARG A 46 10.71 14.53 6.97
C ARG A 46 9.76 13.60 6.21
N LYS A 47 10.30 12.51 5.67
CA LYS A 47 9.50 11.45 5.10
C LYS A 47 8.43 11.01 6.11
N VAL A 48 7.19 10.93 5.64
CA VAL A 48 6.08 10.49 6.49
C VAL A 48 6.35 9.07 7.01
N CYS A 49 6.06 8.86 8.29
CA CYS A 49 6.19 7.55 8.90
C CYS A 49 4.93 6.73 8.62
N ALA A 50 5.04 5.68 7.85
CA ALA A 50 3.92 4.85 7.43
C ALA A 50 4.35 3.39 7.28
N ASP A 51 3.41 2.48 7.45
CA ASP A 51 3.65 1.05 7.23
C ASP A 51 3.72 0.69 5.75
N MET A 52 3.08 1.50 4.91
CA MET A 52 3.05 1.27 3.46
C MET A 52 2.94 2.61 2.72
N TYR A 53 3.69 2.73 1.64
CA TYR A 53 3.63 3.87 0.72
C TYR A 53 3.05 3.41 -0.62
N ILE A 54 2.02 4.09 -1.09
CA ILE A 54 1.41 3.86 -2.40
C ILE A 54 1.74 5.07 -3.27
N ASP A 55 2.63 4.90 -4.23
CA ASP A 55 3.13 5.97 -5.08
C ASP A 55 3.53 5.41 -6.44
N ASP A 56 3.27 6.17 -7.50
CA ASP A 56 3.62 5.80 -8.87
C ASP A 56 5.06 6.15 -9.24
N CYS A 57 5.72 6.98 -8.45
CA CYS A 57 7.12 7.38 -8.67
C CYS A 57 8.12 6.49 -7.95
N ASN A 58 7.79 5.24 -7.71
CA ASN A 58 8.67 4.29 -7.06
C ASN A 58 9.59 3.56 -8.05
N VAL A 59 10.79 3.23 -7.60
CA VAL A 59 11.64 2.27 -8.31
C VAL A 59 10.91 0.92 -8.31
N GLY A 60 10.70 0.35 -9.48
CA GLY A 60 10.01 -0.94 -9.61
C GLY A 60 8.51 -0.84 -9.87
N THR A 61 7.99 0.35 -10.05
CA THR A 61 6.59 0.66 -10.41
C THR A 61 5.56 0.48 -9.29
N LEU A 62 4.32 0.86 -9.59
CA LEU A 62 3.17 0.66 -8.72
C LEU A 62 2.55 -0.71 -9.03
N PRO A 63 2.35 -1.58 -8.04
CA PRO A 63 1.58 -2.82 -8.24
C PRO A 63 0.14 -2.52 -8.67
N ASP A 64 -0.53 -3.50 -9.26
CA ASP A 64 -1.95 -3.33 -9.60
C ASP A 64 -2.82 -3.18 -8.34
N TRP A 65 -4.00 -2.59 -8.51
CA TRP A 65 -4.87 -2.27 -7.38
C TRP A 65 -5.39 -3.50 -6.64
N GLY A 66 -5.52 -4.64 -7.32
CA GLY A 66 -5.85 -5.90 -6.65
C GLY A 66 -4.77 -6.35 -5.70
N ALA A 67 -3.50 -6.24 -6.12
CA ALA A 67 -2.35 -6.54 -5.27
C ALA A 67 -2.27 -5.58 -4.08
N ILE A 68 -2.46 -4.28 -4.32
CA ILE A 68 -2.47 -3.26 -3.26
C ILE A 68 -3.57 -3.57 -2.24
N TYR A 69 -4.76 -3.90 -2.69
CA TYR A 69 -5.88 -4.28 -1.82
C TYR A 69 -5.50 -5.46 -0.91
N GLU A 70 -4.94 -6.52 -1.49
CA GLU A 70 -4.52 -7.70 -0.73
C GLU A 70 -3.46 -7.38 0.31
N MET A 71 -2.47 -6.56 -0.04
CA MET A 71 -1.43 -6.14 0.88
C MET A 71 -2.00 -5.32 2.05
N VAL A 72 -2.88 -4.37 1.76
CA VAL A 72 -3.51 -3.53 2.79
C VAL A 72 -4.44 -4.37 3.68
N HIS A 73 -5.26 -5.21 3.07
CA HIS A 73 -6.24 -6.04 3.78
C HIS A 73 -5.56 -7.05 4.74
N ASN A 74 -4.46 -7.64 4.31
CA ASN A 74 -3.75 -8.66 5.09
C ASN A 74 -2.57 -8.11 5.90
N HIS A 75 -2.31 -6.81 5.84
CA HIS A 75 -1.14 -6.17 6.47
C HIS A 75 0.19 -6.78 6.01
N TRP A 76 0.28 -7.10 4.72
CA TRP A 76 1.48 -7.66 4.12
C TRP A 76 2.36 -6.60 3.49
N SER A 77 3.68 -6.77 3.60
CA SER A 77 4.65 -6.08 2.75
C SER A 77 4.59 -6.65 1.32
N TYR A 78 5.24 -5.97 0.37
CA TYR A 78 5.33 -6.48 -1.00
C TYR A 78 6.03 -7.85 -1.08
N ASP A 79 7.04 -8.06 -0.27
CA ASP A 79 7.73 -9.35 -0.20
C ASP A 79 6.80 -10.45 0.31
N GLU A 80 6.07 -10.18 1.37
CA GLU A 80 5.08 -11.13 1.91
C GLU A 80 4.01 -11.46 0.88
N TYR A 81 3.49 -10.46 0.18
CA TYR A 81 2.53 -10.66 -0.91
C TYR A 81 3.11 -11.58 -2.00
N ARG A 82 4.34 -11.33 -2.44
CA ARG A 82 5.01 -12.17 -3.44
C ARG A 82 5.18 -13.61 -2.97
N HIS A 83 5.52 -13.81 -1.70
CA HIS A 83 5.63 -15.14 -1.12
C HIS A 83 4.30 -15.86 -1.12
N GLN A 84 3.21 -15.19 -0.76
CA GLN A 84 1.88 -15.77 -0.77
C GLN A 84 1.43 -16.17 -2.19
N LEU A 85 1.72 -15.35 -3.19
CA LEU A 85 1.45 -15.70 -4.58
C LEU A 85 2.24 -16.93 -5.02
N HIS A 86 3.50 -17.00 -4.64
CA HIS A 86 4.36 -18.14 -4.97
C HIS A 86 3.81 -19.42 -4.31
N GLU A 87 3.46 -19.35 -3.05
CA GLU A 87 2.88 -20.48 -2.34
C GLU A 87 1.54 -20.94 -2.94
N SER A 88 0.68 -19.99 -3.31
CA SER A 88 -0.61 -20.37 -3.91
C SER A 88 -0.46 -20.98 -5.30
N ARG A 89 0.54 -20.59 -6.08
CA ARG A 89 0.80 -21.14 -7.41
C ARG A 89 1.57 -22.47 -7.40
N TYR A 90 2.50 -22.61 -6.48
CA TYR A 90 3.42 -23.76 -6.45
C TYR A 90 3.27 -24.60 -5.19
N GLY A 91 2.76 -24.02 -4.12
CA GLY A 91 2.63 -24.67 -2.82
C GLY A 91 1.66 -25.82 -2.80
N GLU A 92 0.55 -25.72 -3.52
CA GLU A 92 -0.43 -26.82 -3.62
C GLU A 92 0.18 -28.06 -4.25
N ASN A 93 0.86 -27.89 -5.37
CA ASN A 93 1.53 -28.99 -6.04
C ASN A 93 2.66 -29.56 -5.17
N HIS A 94 3.37 -28.72 -4.47
CA HIS A 94 4.45 -29.14 -3.58
C HIS A 94 3.90 -29.85 -2.33
N LYS A 95 2.87 -29.30 -1.71
CA LYS A 95 2.19 -29.93 -0.57
C LYS A 95 1.59 -31.28 -0.97
N THR A 96 0.92 -31.36 -2.09
CA THR A 96 0.35 -32.60 -2.61
C THR A 96 1.44 -33.65 -2.84
N SER A 97 2.56 -33.26 -3.43
CA SER A 97 3.70 -34.16 -3.64
C SER A 97 4.32 -34.63 -2.33
N PHE A 98 4.47 -33.73 -1.35
CA PHE A 98 5.00 -34.04 -0.03
C PHE A 98 4.08 -35.03 0.70
N TRP A 99 2.79 -34.76 0.74
CA TRP A 99 1.81 -35.65 1.38
C TRP A 99 1.73 -37.02 0.70
N LYS A 100 1.80 -37.06 -0.63
CA LYS A 100 1.85 -38.33 -1.37
C LYS A 100 3.07 -39.16 -0.98
N ARG A 101 4.22 -38.53 -0.75
CA ARG A 101 5.43 -39.20 -0.28
C ARG A 101 5.27 -39.74 1.13
N LEU A 102 4.72 -38.93 2.04
CA LEU A 102 4.54 -39.30 3.45
C LEU A 102 3.52 -40.40 3.65
N THR A 103 2.40 -40.32 2.96
CA THR A 103 1.29 -41.24 3.15
C THR A 103 1.41 -42.49 2.29
N GLY A 104 2.38 -42.57 1.42
CA GLY A 104 2.48 -43.63 0.43
C GLY A 104 1.32 -43.64 -0.55
N ASN A 105 0.54 -42.58 -0.60
CA ASN A 105 -0.62 -42.47 -1.44
C ASN A 105 -0.18 -42.26 -2.90
N LYS A 106 -0.62 -43.14 -3.69
CA LYS A 106 -0.14 -43.30 -5.06
C LYS A 106 -1.03 -42.61 -6.06
#